data_5c5c3e6e51b5f4d1e65d50af99d9bb87
#
_entry.id   5c5c3e6e51b5f4d1e65d50af99d9bb87
#
_cell.length_a   1.000
_cell.length_b   1.000
_cell.length_c   1.000
_cell.angle_alpha   90.00
_cell.angle_beta   90.00
_cell.angle_gamma   90.00
#
_symmetry.space_group_name_H-M   'P 1'
#
loop_
_entity.id
_entity.type
_entity.pdbx_description
1 polymer ?
#
loop_
_entity_poly.entity_id
_entity_poly.type
_entity_poly.pdbx_seq_one_letter_code
_entity_poly.pdbx_strand_id
1 'polypeptide(L)'
;MTTLLALDTATEACSVALLHNGQVFSRYAVIPRLHAQSLLPMISEVLAEAGVAKTAVDAIAFGRGPGAFTGLRIAVGVVQGLAFALECPVLPVSNLAAIAQRACREQGVRQVAVAIDARMDEVYWGCYSWVDGEVCLQGVEAVVPPEQAQLPRTAQGEWFAAGTGWQAY
;
A
#
# COMPACT_ATOMS: atom_id res chain seq x y z
N MET A 1 8.64 20.97 -8.66
CA MET A 1 7.80 20.51 -7.49
C MET A 1 7.13 19.26 -7.95
N THR A 2 7.18 18.18 -7.15
CA THR A 2 6.68 16.88 -7.58
C THR A 2 5.23 16.68 -7.15
N THR A 3 4.38 16.27 -8.09
CA THR A 3 2.99 15.90 -7.87
C THR A 3 2.86 14.38 -8.02
N LEU A 4 2.64 13.67 -6.92
CA LEU A 4 2.54 12.22 -6.89
C LEU A 4 1.10 11.81 -6.55
N LEU A 5 0.48 11.04 -7.45
CA LEU A 5 -0.80 10.38 -7.18
C LEU A 5 -0.54 8.97 -6.67
N ALA A 6 -1.15 8.58 -5.56
CA ALA A 6 -1.06 7.23 -5.01
C ALA A 6 -2.45 6.61 -4.87
N LEU A 7 -2.58 5.31 -5.16
CA LEU A 7 -3.85 4.61 -5.05
C LEU A 7 -3.69 3.14 -4.61
N ASP A 8 -4.68 2.65 -3.90
CA ASP A 8 -4.75 1.26 -3.46
C ASP A 8 -6.19 0.74 -3.41
N THR A 9 -6.38 -0.49 -3.84
CA THR A 9 -7.64 -1.22 -3.82
C THR A 9 -7.43 -2.69 -3.42
N ALA A 10 -6.34 -2.98 -2.71
CA ALA A 10 -5.92 -4.34 -2.38
C ALA A 10 -6.74 -5.03 -1.29
N THR A 11 -7.58 -4.28 -0.58
CA THR A 11 -8.46 -4.78 0.50
C THR A 11 -9.92 -4.40 0.20
N GLU A 12 -10.81 -4.48 1.19
CA GLU A 12 -12.17 -3.90 1.13
C GLU A 12 -12.17 -2.36 1.15
N ALA A 13 -11.05 -1.76 1.45
CA ALA A 13 -10.87 -0.32 1.38
C ALA A 13 -10.42 0.11 -0.03
N CYS A 14 -10.91 1.26 -0.45
CA CYS A 14 -10.45 2.00 -1.61
C CYS A 14 -9.80 3.30 -1.13
N SER A 15 -8.58 3.57 -1.53
CA SER A 15 -7.87 4.77 -1.10
C SER A 15 -7.14 5.45 -2.25
N VAL A 16 -7.14 6.78 -2.19
CA VAL A 16 -6.39 7.65 -3.11
C VAL A 16 -5.74 8.75 -2.29
N ALA A 17 -4.51 9.09 -2.61
CA ALA A 17 -3.80 10.23 -2.05
C ALA A 17 -3.06 11.00 -3.15
N LEU A 18 -3.01 12.31 -3.03
CA LEU A 18 -2.23 13.21 -3.87
C LEU A 18 -1.25 13.97 -2.99
N LEU A 19 0.03 13.79 -3.25
CA LEU A 19 1.08 14.65 -2.68
C LEU A 19 1.36 15.78 -3.68
N HIS A 20 1.12 17.02 -3.28
CA HIS A 20 1.40 18.20 -4.08
C HIS A 20 1.97 19.31 -3.19
N ASN A 21 3.12 19.85 -3.56
CA ASN A 21 3.79 20.93 -2.81
C ASN A 21 4.00 20.62 -1.31
N GLY A 22 4.31 19.35 -0.97
CA GLY A 22 4.50 18.90 0.41
C GLY A 22 3.21 18.70 1.20
N GLN A 23 2.05 18.95 0.60
CA GLN A 23 0.73 18.74 1.18
C GLN A 23 0.11 17.45 0.64
N VAL A 24 -0.62 16.72 1.50
CA VAL A 24 -1.29 15.46 1.14
C VAL A 24 -2.80 15.68 1.18
N PHE A 25 -3.46 15.40 0.06
CA PHE A 25 -4.92 15.35 -0.07
C PHE A 25 -5.31 13.88 -0.20
N SER A 26 -6.33 13.41 0.50
CA SER A 26 -6.66 11.99 0.46
C SER A 26 -8.15 11.68 0.54
N ARG A 27 -8.51 10.51 -0.01
CA ARG A 27 -9.81 9.88 0.14
C ARG A 27 -9.62 8.43 0.57
N TYR A 28 -10.44 8.01 1.49
CA TYR A 28 -10.45 6.66 2.02
C TYR A 28 -11.89 6.22 2.30
N ALA A 29 -12.27 5.05 1.83
CA ALA A 29 -13.57 4.47 2.12
C ALA A 29 -13.49 2.94 2.16
N VAL A 30 -14.16 2.33 3.13
CA VAL A 30 -14.38 0.88 3.16
C VAL A 30 -15.65 0.58 2.35
N ILE A 31 -15.48 0.11 1.11
CA ILE A 31 -16.53 -0.03 0.11
C ILE A 31 -16.40 -1.35 -0.66
N PRO A 32 -16.59 -2.49 0.00
CA PRO A 32 -16.44 -3.79 -0.65
C PRO A 32 -17.20 -3.87 -1.96
N ARG A 33 -16.53 -4.34 -3.02
CA ARG A 33 -17.07 -4.53 -4.39
C ARG A 33 -17.39 -3.24 -5.17
N LEU A 34 -17.20 -2.05 -4.60
CA LEU A 34 -17.47 -0.77 -5.28
C LEU A 34 -16.21 -0.06 -5.78
N HIS A 35 -15.02 -0.66 -5.65
CA HIS A 35 -13.75 -0.06 -6.02
C HIS A 35 -13.70 0.46 -7.45
N ALA A 36 -14.19 -0.34 -8.42
CA ALA A 36 -14.18 0.04 -9.83
C ALA A 36 -15.02 1.29 -10.14
N GLN A 37 -16.11 1.50 -9.38
CA GLN A 37 -16.99 2.65 -9.54
C GLN A 37 -16.46 3.90 -8.81
N SER A 38 -15.70 3.71 -7.73
CA SER A 38 -15.31 4.77 -6.80
C SER A 38 -13.92 5.34 -7.07
N LEU A 39 -13.00 4.53 -7.62
CA LEU A 39 -11.58 4.91 -7.71
C LEU A 39 -11.36 6.17 -8.56
N LEU A 40 -11.94 6.26 -9.76
CA LEU A 40 -11.81 7.43 -10.63
C LEU A 40 -12.50 8.68 -10.08
N PRO A 41 -13.71 8.62 -9.48
CA PRO A 41 -14.28 9.73 -8.72
C PRO A 41 -13.37 10.22 -7.60
N MET A 42 -12.83 9.33 -6.75
CA MET A 42 -11.92 9.70 -5.66
C MET A 42 -10.65 10.40 -6.17
N ILE A 43 -10.08 9.94 -7.30
CA ILE A 43 -8.95 10.61 -7.96
C ILE A 43 -9.34 12.03 -8.40
N SER A 44 -10.51 12.20 -9.01
CA SER A 44 -10.99 13.50 -9.45
C SER A 44 -11.22 14.46 -8.27
N GLU A 45 -11.72 13.96 -7.15
CA GLU A 45 -11.94 14.74 -5.94
C GLU A 45 -10.64 15.27 -5.32
N VAL A 46 -9.60 14.42 -5.15
CA VAL A 46 -8.32 14.87 -4.57
C VAL A 46 -7.61 15.88 -5.47
N LEU A 47 -7.69 15.70 -6.78
CA LEU A 47 -7.15 16.65 -7.75
C LEU A 47 -7.89 18.00 -7.70
N ALA A 48 -9.21 17.97 -7.63
CA ALA A 48 -10.05 19.18 -7.53
C ALA A 48 -9.79 19.94 -6.22
N GLU A 49 -9.71 19.24 -5.08
CA GLU A 49 -9.41 19.81 -3.78
C GLU A 49 -8.03 20.48 -3.75
N ALA A 50 -7.05 19.86 -4.39
CA ALA A 50 -5.70 20.41 -4.49
C ALA A 50 -5.56 21.53 -5.54
N GLY A 51 -6.59 21.76 -6.39
CA GLY A 51 -6.51 22.68 -7.52
C GLY A 51 -5.54 22.26 -8.61
N VAL A 52 -5.30 20.92 -8.75
CA VAL A 52 -4.29 20.34 -9.63
C VAL A 52 -4.95 19.75 -10.87
N ALA A 53 -4.48 20.12 -12.04
CA ALA A 53 -4.91 19.48 -13.30
C ALA A 53 -4.33 18.04 -13.38
N LYS A 54 -5.07 17.12 -13.99
CA LYS A 54 -4.59 15.73 -14.19
C LYS A 54 -3.25 15.67 -14.90
N THR A 55 -3.03 16.55 -15.87
CA THR A 55 -1.79 16.64 -16.65
C THR A 55 -0.57 17.14 -15.85
N ALA A 56 -0.78 17.59 -14.62
CA ALA A 56 0.30 18.01 -13.72
C ALA A 56 0.77 16.87 -12.78
N VAL A 57 0.26 15.67 -12.95
CA VAL A 57 0.72 14.48 -12.21
C VAL A 57 2.04 14.00 -12.81
N ASP A 58 3.10 14.00 -12.01
CA ASP A 58 4.45 13.63 -12.45
C ASP A 58 4.69 12.10 -12.36
N ALA A 59 4.02 11.41 -11.44
CA ALA A 59 4.14 9.97 -11.26
C ALA A 59 2.91 9.38 -10.54
N ILE A 60 2.68 8.08 -10.72
CA ILE A 60 1.59 7.36 -10.07
C ILE A 60 2.16 6.21 -9.25
N ALA A 61 1.97 6.23 -7.92
CA ALA A 61 2.26 5.12 -7.03
C ALA A 61 1.02 4.24 -6.87
N PHE A 62 1.20 2.92 -6.73
CA PHE A 62 0.09 2.03 -6.48
C PHE A 62 0.49 0.81 -5.65
N GLY A 63 -0.46 0.29 -4.86
CA GLY A 63 -0.30 -0.97 -4.17
C GLY A 63 -0.21 -2.13 -5.16
N ARG A 64 0.98 -2.76 -5.26
CA ARG A 64 1.23 -3.89 -6.15
C ARG A 64 0.77 -5.23 -5.56
N GLY A 65 0.27 -5.21 -4.34
CA GLY A 65 -0.01 -6.39 -3.55
C GLY A 65 1.06 -6.63 -2.47
N PRO A 66 0.89 -7.69 -1.70
CA PRO A 66 -0.19 -8.67 -1.79
C PRO A 66 -1.55 -8.14 -1.34
N GLY A 67 -2.63 -8.79 -1.79
CA GLY A 67 -4.00 -8.42 -1.45
C GLY A 67 -5.05 -9.09 -2.34
N ALA A 68 -6.28 -8.59 -2.29
CA ALA A 68 -7.41 -9.13 -3.02
C ALA A 68 -7.19 -9.09 -4.54
N PHE A 69 -7.27 -10.25 -5.17
CA PHE A 69 -7.02 -10.47 -6.60
C PHE A 69 -7.77 -9.50 -7.52
N THR A 70 -9.07 -9.31 -7.29
CA THR A 70 -9.90 -8.40 -8.09
C THR A 70 -9.50 -6.95 -7.84
N GLY A 71 -9.28 -6.58 -6.59
CA GLY A 71 -8.87 -5.23 -6.22
C GLY A 71 -7.56 -4.83 -6.90
N LEU A 72 -6.53 -5.66 -6.80
CA LEU A 72 -5.24 -5.39 -7.45
C LEU A 72 -5.37 -5.17 -8.96
N ARG A 73 -6.23 -5.93 -9.65
CA ARG A 73 -6.46 -5.73 -11.09
C ARG A 73 -7.18 -4.42 -11.41
N ILE A 74 -8.11 -3.99 -10.55
CA ILE A 74 -8.76 -2.67 -10.70
C ILE A 74 -7.72 -1.56 -10.61
N ALA A 75 -6.87 -1.58 -9.59
CA ALA A 75 -5.79 -0.60 -9.45
C ALA A 75 -4.86 -0.60 -10.66
N VAL A 76 -4.35 -1.77 -11.05
CA VAL A 76 -3.44 -1.91 -12.20
C VAL A 76 -4.07 -1.39 -13.49
N GLY A 77 -5.33 -1.73 -13.78
CA GLY A 77 -6.02 -1.25 -14.97
C GLY A 77 -6.17 0.27 -15.01
N VAL A 78 -6.55 0.89 -13.88
CA VAL A 78 -6.65 2.35 -13.78
C VAL A 78 -5.27 3.02 -13.90
N VAL A 79 -4.25 2.48 -13.22
CA VAL A 79 -2.87 2.98 -13.27
C VAL A 79 -2.32 2.93 -14.70
N GLN A 80 -2.48 1.81 -15.39
CA GLN A 80 -2.02 1.66 -16.78
C GLN A 80 -2.68 2.68 -17.70
N GLY A 81 -4.02 2.84 -17.60
CA GLY A 81 -4.75 3.81 -18.40
C GLY A 81 -4.31 5.26 -18.14
N LEU A 82 -4.17 5.63 -16.86
CA LEU A 82 -3.73 6.99 -16.48
C LEU A 82 -2.28 7.24 -16.87
N ALA A 83 -1.36 6.31 -16.56
CA ALA A 83 0.05 6.45 -16.87
C ALA A 83 0.30 6.58 -18.40
N PHE A 84 -0.44 5.81 -19.20
CA PHE A 84 -0.39 5.91 -20.65
C PHE A 84 -0.90 7.28 -21.14
N ALA A 85 -2.04 7.74 -20.62
CA ALA A 85 -2.63 9.01 -21.04
C ALA A 85 -1.83 10.23 -20.58
N LEU A 86 -1.10 10.14 -19.47
CA LEU A 86 -0.32 11.22 -18.87
C LEU A 86 1.18 11.13 -19.21
N GLU A 87 1.61 10.05 -19.86
CA GLU A 87 3.01 9.77 -20.20
C GLU A 87 3.95 9.84 -18.97
N CYS A 88 3.44 9.40 -17.80
CA CYS A 88 4.18 9.48 -16.55
C CYS A 88 4.60 8.10 -16.00
N PRO A 89 5.70 8.03 -15.23
CA PRO A 89 6.16 6.78 -14.63
C PRO A 89 5.22 6.25 -13.57
N VAL A 90 5.29 4.93 -13.32
CA VAL A 90 4.56 4.24 -12.27
C VAL A 90 5.49 3.66 -11.22
N LEU A 91 5.08 3.70 -9.95
CA LEU A 91 5.84 3.25 -8.79
C LEU A 91 5.05 2.14 -8.07
N PRO A 92 5.41 0.86 -8.25
CA PRO A 92 4.77 -0.23 -7.53
C PRO A 92 5.27 -0.28 -6.08
N VAL A 93 4.35 -0.24 -5.12
CA VAL A 93 4.64 -0.29 -3.68
C VAL A 93 4.08 -1.58 -3.09
N SER A 94 4.87 -2.29 -2.29
CA SER A 94 4.38 -3.45 -1.54
C SER A 94 3.34 -3.01 -0.49
N ASN A 95 2.21 -3.71 -0.43
CA ASN A 95 1.21 -3.48 0.59
C ASN A 95 1.72 -3.87 1.99
N LEU A 96 2.58 -4.89 2.08
CA LEU A 96 3.26 -5.24 3.34
C LEU A 96 4.19 -4.11 3.80
N ALA A 97 4.99 -3.56 2.88
CA ALA A 97 5.87 -2.43 3.17
C ALA A 97 5.07 -1.17 3.59
N ALA A 98 3.93 -0.89 2.94
CA ALA A 98 3.07 0.23 3.29
C ALA A 98 2.50 0.10 4.71
N ILE A 99 2.08 -1.11 5.11
CA ILE A 99 1.61 -1.40 6.48
C ILE A 99 2.76 -1.22 7.48
N ALA A 100 3.95 -1.75 7.19
CA ALA A 100 5.12 -1.60 8.05
C ALA A 100 5.51 -0.13 8.22
N GLN A 101 5.53 0.64 7.13
CA GLN A 101 5.85 2.07 7.12
C GLN A 101 4.88 2.86 8.01
N ARG A 102 3.60 2.56 7.90
CA ARG A 102 2.55 3.16 8.71
C ARG A 102 2.73 2.81 10.19
N ALA A 103 2.94 1.54 10.52
CA ALA A 103 3.17 1.10 11.89
C ALA A 103 4.38 1.80 12.52
N CYS A 104 5.50 1.91 11.80
CA CYS A 104 6.68 2.62 12.28
C CYS A 104 6.39 4.10 12.55
N ARG A 105 5.66 4.77 11.67
CA ARG A 105 5.33 6.20 11.84
C ARG A 105 4.34 6.47 12.97
N GLU A 106 3.30 5.64 13.09
CA GLU A 106 2.21 5.88 14.06
C GLU A 106 2.53 5.36 15.46
N GLN A 107 3.28 4.24 15.55
CA GLN A 107 3.59 3.58 16.82
C GLN A 107 5.02 3.85 17.32
N GLY A 108 5.86 4.48 16.50
CA GLY A 108 7.26 4.75 16.85
C GLY A 108 8.15 3.50 16.92
N VAL A 109 7.67 2.37 16.37
CA VAL A 109 8.39 1.09 16.41
C VAL A 109 9.47 1.02 15.33
N ARG A 110 10.49 0.20 15.57
CA ARG A 110 11.65 0.07 14.68
C ARG A 110 11.67 -1.20 13.86
N GLN A 111 10.90 -2.21 14.26
CA GLN A 111 10.84 -3.51 13.61
C GLN A 111 9.38 -3.98 13.54
N VAL A 112 8.95 -4.38 12.36
CA VAL A 112 7.55 -4.77 12.11
C VAL A 112 7.52 -6.09 11.36
N ALA A 113 6.80 -7.05 11.91
CA ALA A 113 6.43 -8.29 11.25
C ALA A 113 5.01 -8.14 10.72
N VAL A 114 4.85 -8.12 9.41
CA VAL A 114 3.55 -7.92 8.76
C VAL A 114 2.99 -9.25 8.29
N ALA A 115 1.75 -9.53 8.68
CA ALA A 115 0.98 -10.68 8.20
C ALA A 115 -0.37 -10.23 7.66
N ILE A 116 -0.68 -10.55 6.40
CA ILE A 116 -2.01 -10.38 5.81
C ILE A 116 -2.60 -11.76 5.55
N ASP A 117 -3.87 -11.98 5.90
CA ASP A 117 -4.57 -13.22 5.57
C ASP A 117 -4.58 -13.44 4.04
N ALA A 118 -3.94 -14.52 3.60
CA ALA A 118 -3.85 -14.93 2.21
C ALA A 118 -4.94 -15.93 1.81
N ARG A 119 -5.83 -16.29 2.75
CA ARG A 119 -6.78 -17.38 2.65
C ARG A 119 -6.11 -18.75 2.61
N MET A 120 -6.89 -19.84 2.63
CA MET A 120 -6.43 -21.23 2.49
C MET A 120 -5.37 -21.61 3.55
N ASP A 121 -5.52 -21.09 4.77
CA ASP A 121 -4.61 -21.29 5.90
C ASP A 121 -3.18 -20.79 5.63
N GLU A 122 -3.06 -19.70 4.87
CA GLU A 122 -1.79 -19.06 4.56
C GLU A 122 -1.82 -17.56 4.91
N VAL A 123 -0.63 -16.99 5.11
CA VAL A 123 -0.42 -15.56 5.28
C VAL A 123 0.57 -15.02 4.26
N TYR A 124 0.31 -13.82 3.76
CA TYR A 124 1.33 -13.00 3.15
C TYR A 124 2.20 -12.43 4.27
N TRP A 125 3.48 -12.73 4.23
CA TRP A 125 4.43 -12.44 5.29
C TRP A 125 5.57 -11.53 4.81
N GLY A 126 5.99 -10.60 5.67
CA GLY A 126 7.18 -9.77 5.45
C GLY A 126 7.66 -9.14 6.76
N CYS A 127 8.98 -9.10 6.92
CA CYS A 127 9.63 -8.47 8.07
C CYS A 127 10.36 -7.20 7.63
N TYR A 128 10.22 -6.12 8.38
CA TYR A 128 10.77 -4.82 8.02
C TYR A 128 11.46 -4.15 9.19
N SER A 129 12.54 -3.44 8.92
CA SER A 129 13.21 -2.57 9.89
C SER A 129 13.19 -1.13 9.42
N TRP A 130 13.04 -0.20 10.35
CA TRP A 130 13.08 1.24 10.08
C TRP A 130 14.51 1.73 9.97
N VAL A 131 14.86 2.27 8.82
CA VAL A 131 16.19 2.83 8.52
C VAL A 131 16.00 4.19 7.84
N ASP A 132 16.56 5.25 8.42
CA ASP A 132 16.63 6.60 7.84
C ASP A 132 15.29 7.16 7.31
N GLY A 133 14.18 6.87 8.00
CA GLY A 133 12.86 7.38 7.63
C GLY A 133 12.01 6.44 6.78
N GLU A 134 12.54 5.28 6.38
CA GLU A 134 11.89 4.30 5.53
C GLU A 134 11.98 2.88 6.11
N VAL A 135 11.07 2.01 5.70
CA VAL A 135 11.14 0.59 6.05
C VAL A 135 11.95 -0.18 5.02
N CYS A 136 12.91 -0.96 5.50
CA CYS A 136 13.73 -1.86 4.69
C CYS A 136 13.31 -3.30 4.95
N LEU A 137 13.00 -4.04 3.87
CA LEU A 137 12.66 -5.46 3.93
C LEU A 137 13.83 -6.28 4.48
N GLN A 138 13.55 -7.12 5.47
CA GLN A 138 14.48 -8.05 6.07
C GLN A 138 14.21 -9.47 5.54
N GLY A 139 14.93 -9.87 4.53
CA GLY A 139 14.72 -11.14 3.84
C GLY A 139 13.85 -11.02 2.59
N VAL A 140 12.78 -11.79 2.51
CA VAL A 140 11.86 -11.82 1.36
C VAL A 140 10.40 -11.73 1.80
N GLU A 141 9.55 -11.14 0.97
CA GLU A 141 8.11 -11.28 1.10
C GLU A 141 7.68 -12.67 0.60
N ALA A 142 6.83 -13.37 1.34
CA ALA A 142 6.43 -14.73 1.02
C ALA A 142 4.94 -14.98 1.29
N VAL A 143 4.41 -16.04 0.70
CA VAL A 143 3.16 -16.70 1.12
C VAL A 143 3.55 -17.97 1.84
N VAL A 144 3.14 -18.11 3.08
CA VAL A 144 3.52 -19.26 3.92
C VAL A 144 2.37 -19.64 4.84
N PRO A 145 2.27 -20.92 5.25
CA PRO A 145 1.46 -21.30 6.40
C PRO A 145 1.90 -20.52 7.65
N PRO A 146 0.98 -20.15 8.56
CA PRO A 146 1.29 -19.33 9.74
C PRO A 146 2.44 -19.87 10.60
N GLU A 147 2.51 -21.19 10.76
CA GLU A 147 3.56 -21.87 11.53
C GLU A 147 4.96 -21.79 10.88
N GLN A 148 5.03 -21.42 9.60
CA GLN A 148 6.28 -21.22 8.87
C GLN A 148 6.69 -19.74 8.79
N ALA A 149 5.84 -18.83 9.25
CA ALA A 149 6.14 -17.41 9.35
C ALA A 149 7.18 -17.18 10.45
N GLN A 150 8.42 -16.92 10.05
CA GLN A 150 9.54 -16.79 10.97
C GLN A 150 10.19 -15.41 10.87
N LEU A 151 10.60 -14.90 12.02
CA LEU A 151 11.44 -13.70 12.07
C LEU A 151 12.82 -13.99 11.46
N PRO A 152 13.52 -12.97 10.92
CA PRO A 152 14.87 -13.13 10.41
C PRO A 152 15.81 -13.75 11.48
N ARG A 153 16.74 -14.61 11.07
CA ARG A 153 17.70 -15.25 11.99
C ARG A 153 18.56 -14.26 12.77
N THR A 154 18.73 -13.06 12.23
CA THR A 154 19.45 -11.95 12.85
C THR A 154 18.54 -11.07 13.71
N ALA A 155 17.27 -11.45 13.89
CA ALA A 155 16.31 -10.68 14.66
C ALA A 155 16.79 -10.52 16.11
N GLN A 156 16.86 -9.27 16.55
CA GLN A 156 17.15 -8.90 17.93
C GLN A 156 16.13 -7.86 18.39
N GLY A 157 15.79 -7.89 19.68
CA GLY A 157 14.83 -6.96 20.24
C GLY A 157 13.37 -7.30 19.97
N GLU A 158 12.49 -6.34 20.15
CA GLU A 158 11.05 -6.49 20.04
C GLU A 158 10.58 -6.23 18.59
N TRP A 159 9.64 -7.04 18.13
CA TRP A 159 8.98 -6.91 16.84
C TRP A 159 7.51 -6.57 17.03
N PHE A 160 7.06 -5.54 16.32
CA PHE A 160 5.65 -5.14 16.32
C PHE A 160 4.89 -5.97 15.28
N ALA A 161 3.76 -6.54 15.69
CA ALA A 161 2.87 -7.31 14.82
C ALA A 161 1.87 -6.38 14.12
N ALA A 162 1.80 -6.42 12.79
CA ALA A 162 0.86 -5.62 12.02
C ALA A 162 0.16 -6.44 10.92
N GLY A 163 -1.08 -6.07 10.58
CA GLY A 163 -1.87 -6.70 9.53
C GLY A 163 -2.89 -7.72 10.04
N THR A 164 -3.78 -8.13 9.14
CA THR A 164 -4.98 -8.94 9.45
C THR A 164 -4.67 -10.42 9.73
N GLY A 165 -3.54 -10.92 9.26
CA GLY A 165 -3.13 -12.31 9.47
C GLY A 165 -2.94 -12.70 10.94
N TRP A 166 -2.55 -11.76 11.80
CA TRP A 166 -2.39 -11.97 13.24
C TRP A 166 -3.71 -12.19 14.00
N GLN A 167 -4.84 -11.88 13.38
CA GLN A 167 -6.17 -12.10 13.96
C GLN A 167 -6.85 -13.35 13.40
N ALA A 168 -6.39 -13.81 12.24
CA ALA A 168 -6.98 -14.93 11.54
C ALA A 168 -6.42 -16.28 12.02
N TYR A 169 -5.19 -16.29 12.57
CA TYR A 169 -4.44 -17.49 12.96
C TYR A 169 -3.77 -17.36 14.31
#